data_082cc20c9c649b5614bcd4f864218682
#
_entry.id   082cc20c9c649b5614bcd4f864218682
#
_cell.length_a   1.000
_cell.length_b   1.000
_cell.length_c   1.000
_cell.angle_alpha   90.00
_cell.angle_beta   90.00
_cell.angle_gamma   90.00
#
_symmetry.space_group_name_H-M   'P 1'
#
loop_
_entity.id
_entity.type
_entity.pdbx_description
1 polymer ?
#
loop_
_entity_poly.entity_id
_entity_poly.type
_entity_poly.pdbx_seq_one_letter_code
_entity_poly.pdbx_strand_id
1 'polypeptide(L)'
;MQKHLDLNNFFKPFSDNRVRQAINYAINKDALVKVAYNGYAVPQYGILASQYPGAVKLGPWPYNPQKARELLKEAGYPNGFSTILWSGYNDTTSGKVVQFLQQQLAQVGIKVETKLLEPGVRTELILHVKGAADSKSRLFYIGWSDGSFDPDQVLRPILHSTQQPPVYMNTTYYANKHFDELIDKALV
;
A
#
# COMPACT_ATOMS: atom_id res chain seq x y z
N MET A 1 -1.71 4.20 14.90
CA MET A 1 -1.69 3.19 13.81
C MET A 1 -1.55 3.90 12.47
N GLN A 2 -0.61 3.48 11.65
CA GLN A 2 -0.41 3.97 10.29
C GLN A 2 -1.19 3.08 9.32
N LYS A 3 -2.00 3.69 8.43
CA LYS A 3 -2.74 2.97 7.38
C LYS A 3 -2.06 3.20 6.04
N HIS A 4 -2.01 2.16 5.22
CA HIS A 4 -1.38 2.19 3.90
C HIS A 4 -2.09 1.29 2.90
N LEU A 5 -1.77 1.46 1.64
CA LEU A 5 -2.21 0.63 0.53
C LEU A 5 -1.01 -0.14 -0.02
N ASP A 6 -0.97 -1.44 0.23
CA ASP A 6 0.04 -2.33 -0.34
C ASP A 6 -0.26 -2.59 -1.81
N LEU A 7 0.77 -2.56 -2.62
CA LEU A 7 0.74 -2.93 -4.03
C LEU A 7 1.62 -4.17 -4.19
N ASN A 8 1.04 -5.27 -4.66
CA ASN A 8 1.78 -6.52 -4.82
C ASN A 8 2.79 -6.42 -5.98
N ASN A 9 4.06 -6.22 -5.64
CA ASN A 9 5.15 -5.99 -6.60
C ASN A 9 5.49 -7.22 -7.46
N PHE A 10 5.07 -8.41 -7.09
CA PHE A 10 5.32 -9.62 -7.84
C PHE A 10 4.52 -9.66 -9.15
N PHE A 11 3.34 -9.09 -9.18
CA PHE A 11 2.45 -9.14 -10.34
C PHE A 11 2.44 -7.86 -11.17
N LYS A 12 2.35 -8.01 -12.50
CA LYS A 12 1.95 -6.91 -13.37
C LYS A 12 0.50 -6.51 -13.06
N PRO A 13 0.17 -5.21 -13.13
CA PRO A 13 1.05 -4.10 -13.54
C PRO A 13 1.90 -3.51 -12.40
N PHE A 14 1.74 -3.94 -11.14
CA PHE A 14 2.35 -3.32 -9.96
C PHE A 14 3.85 -3.55 -9.82
N SER A 15 4.43 -4.50 -10.57
CA SER A 15 5.89 -4.65 -10.67
C SER A 15 6.57 -3.45 -11.36
N ASP A 16 5.84 -2.67 -12.16
CA ASP A 16 6.34 -1.43 -12.77
C ASP A 16 6.25 -0.26 -11.78
N ASN A 17 7.38 0.40 -11.53
CA ASN A 17 7.44 1.54 -10.62
C ASN A 17 6.58 2.72 -11.07
N ARG A 18 6.43 2.93 -12.39
CA ARG A 18 5.59 4.00 -12.96
C ARG A 18 4.12 3.81 -12.60
N VAL A 19 3.64 2.57 -12.57
CA VAL A 19 2.27 2.24 -12.14
C VAL A 19 2.08 2.56 -10.65
N ARG A 20 3.06 2.21 -9.79
CA ARG A 20 2.98 2.52 -8.37
C ARG A 20 3.00 4.02 -8.10
N GLN A 21 3.83 4.78 -8.86
CA GLN A 21 3.84 6.24 -8.82
C GLN A 21 2.51 6.82 -9.30
N ALA A 22 1.94 6.30 -10.39
CA ALA A 22 0.65 6.72 -10.91
C ALA A 22 -0.46 6.61 -9.86
N ILE A 23 -0.50 5.50 -9.12
CA ILE A 23 -1.46 5.30 -8.03
C ILE A 23 -1.29 6.35 -6.93
N ASN A 24 -0.04 6.71 -6.58
CA ASN A 24 0.21 7.77 -5.61
C ASN A 24 -0.29 9.14 -6.09
N TYR A 25 -0.10 9.49 -7.37
CA TYR A 25 -0.62 10.73 -7.95
C TYR A 25 -2.14 10.74 -8.13
N ALA A 26 -2.75 9.55 -8.28
CA ALA A 26 -4.20 9.42 -8.49
C ALA A 26 -5.03 9.63 -7.22
N ILE A 27 -4.44 9.56 -6.02
CA ILE A 27 -5.16 9.58 -4.75
C ILE A 27 -4.98 10.93 -4.06
N ASN A 28 -6.09 11.65 -3.87
CA ASN A 28 -6.17 12.86 -3.05
C ASN A 28 -6.22 12.48 -1.57
N LYS A 29 -5.05 12.45 -0.91
CA LYS A 29 -4.92 12.02 0.48
C LYS A 29 -5.63 12.96 1.46
N ASP A 30 -5.63 14.27 1.18
CA ASP A 30 -6.31 15.25 2.03
C ASP A 30 -7.84 15.10 1.97
N ALA A 31 -8.37 14.87 0.77
CA ALA A 31 -9.79 14.58 0.60
C ALA A 31 -10.19 13.24 1.24
N LEU A 32 -9.34 12.20 1.12
CA LEU A 32 -9.54 10.91 1.79
C LEU A 32 -9.67 11.09 3.31
N VAL A 33 -8.77 11.86 3.92
CA VAL A 33 -8.81 12.13 5.37
C VAL A 33 -10.11 12.82 5.76
N LYS A 34 -10.57 13.79 4.98
CA LYS A 34 -11.85 14.48 5.25
C LYS A 34 -13.04 13.53 5.13
N VAL A 35 -13.12 12.73 4.06
CA VAL A 35 -14.29 11.89 3.76
C VAL A 35 -14.35 10.66 4.66
N ALA A 36 -13.25 9.95 4.86
CA ALA A 36 -13.24 8.68 5.58
C ALA A 36 -12.98 8.84 7.07
N TYR A 37 -12.17 9.82 7.45
CA TYR A 37 -11.73 10.01 8.84
C TYR A 37 -12.26 11.28 9.51
N ASN A 38 -13.19 12.00 8.86
CA ASN A 38 -13.75 13.26 9.37
C ASN A 38 -12.68 14.29 9.81
N GLY A 39 -11.49 14.25 9.17
CA GLY A 39 -10.36 15.10 9.53
C GLY A 39 -9.48 14.60 10.70
N TYR A 40 -9.84 13.50 11.35
CA TYR A 40 -9.09 12.95 12.50
C TYR A 40 -7.91 12.06 12.10
N ALA A 41 -7.28 12.35 10.97
CA ALA A 41 -6.07 11.67 10.51
C ALA A 41 -5.13 12.67 9.83
N VAL A 42 -3.88 12.26 9.64
CA VAL A 42 -2.87 13.08 8.96
C VAL A 42 -2.30 12.28 7.78
N PRO A 43 -2.27 12.85 6.56
CA PRO A 43 -1.61 12.20 5.43
C PRO A 43 -0.13 11.94 5.71
N GLN A 44 0.35 10.75 5.38
CA GLN A 44 1.76 10.38 5.49
C GLN A 44 2.44 10.45 4.13
N TYR A 45 3.71 10.86 4.13
CA TYR A 45 4.53 11.01 2.92
C TYR A 45 5.81 10.17 2.98
N GLY A 46 5.90 9.30 3.95
CA GLY A 46 6.97 8.32 4.15
C GLY A 46 6.42 7.04 4.75
N ILE A 47 7.25 6.02 4.78
CA ILE A 47 6.87 4.72 5.35
C ILE A 47 6.83 4.76 6.88
N LEU A 48 7.66 5.61 7.50
CA LEU A 48 7.61 5.88 8.93
C LEU A 48 6.73 7.09 9.22
N ALA A 49 5.87 7.01 10.20
CA ALA A 49 5.14 8.15 10.70
C ALA A 49 6.11 9.17 11.33
N SER A 50 5.76 10.46 11.28
CA SER A 50 6.67 11.57 11.61
C SER A 50 7.23 11.56 13.04
N GLN A 51 6.61 10.83 13.96
CA GLN A 51 7.05 10.67 15.34
C GLN A 51 8.14 9.61 15.55
N TYR A 52 8.44 8.79 14.54
CA TYR A 52 9.50 7.80 14.63
C TYR A 52 10.87 8.46 14.48
N PRO A 53 11.89 8.02 15.25
CA PRO A 53 13.28 8.43 15.01
C PRO A 53 13.68 8.15 13.56
N GLY A 54 14.39 9.07 12.92
CA GLY A 54 14.84 8.91 11.55
C GLY A 54 13.74 9.00 10.48
N ALA A 55 12.50 9.33 10.86
CA ALA A 55 11.44 9.52 9.88
C ALA A 55 11.76 10.67 8.91
N VAL A 56 11.70 10.40 7.61
CA VAL A 56 11.99 11.36 6.54
C VAL A 56 10.72 11.65 5.76
N LYS A 57 10.49 12.90 5.47
CA LYS A 57 9.40 13.31 4.59
C LYS A 57 9.83 13.11 3.13
N LEU A 58 9.37 12.03 2.51
CA LEU A 58 9.73 11.61 1.14
C LEU A 58 8.80 12.20 0.06
N GLY A 59 8.29 13.32 0.24
CA GLY A 59 7.38 13.84 -0.76
C GLY A 59 7.15 15.31 -0.59
N PRO A 60 6.23 15.91 -1.29
CA PRO A 60 4.88 15.40 -1.52
C PRO A 60 4.74 14.53 -2.77
N TRP A 61 3.78 13.59 -2.72
CA TRP A 61 3.13 13.05 -3.91
C TRP A 61 1.83 13.85 -4.09
N PRO A 62 1.84 14.97 -4.80
CA PRO A 62 0.64 15.81 -4.92
C PRO A 62 -0.42 15.07 -5.73
N TYR A 63 -1.69 15.29 -5.39
CA TYR A 63 -2.77 14.79 -6.21
C TYR A 63 -2.69 15.38 -7.63
N ASN A 64 -2.47 14.53 -8.61
CA ASN A 64 -2.35 14.91 -10.02
C ASN A 64 -2.81 13.77 -10.94
N PRO A 65 -4.12 13.66 -11.20
CA PRO A 65 -4.67 12.60 -12.06
C PRO A 65 -4.16 12.63 -13.50
N GLN A 66 -3.75 13.81 -14.00
CA GLN A 66 -3.16 13.92 -15.32
C GLN A 66 -1.79 13.23 -15.36
N LYS A 67 -0.92 13.53 -14.38
CA LYS A 67 0.39 12.86 -14.26
C LYS A 67 0.24 11.35 -14.07
N ALA A 68 -0.77 10.93 -13.31
CA ALA A 68 -1.08 9.52 -13.15
C ALA A 68 -1.42 8.84 -14.50
N ARG A 69 -2.25 9.45 -15.33
CA ARG A 69 -2.57 8.93 -16.68
C ARG A 69 -1.36 8.89 -17.61
N GLU A 70 -0.50 9.89 -17.55
CA GLU A 70 0.76 9.93 -18.31
C GLU A 70 1.66 8.75 -17.94
N LEU A 71 1.89 8.51 -16.65
CA LEU A 71 2.70 7.40 -16.14
C LEU A 71 2.10 6.04 -16.50
N LEU A 72 0.77 5.89 -16.44
CA LEU A 72 0.09 4.67 -16.88
C LEU A 72 0.29 4.43 -18.38
N LYS A 73 0.17 5.46 -19.21
CA LYS A 73 0.43 5.37 -20.65
C LYS A 73 1.87 4.96 -20.94
N GLU A 74 2.86 5.59 -20.28
CA GLU A 74 4.29 5.24 -20.38
C GLU A 74 4.58 3.81 -19.94
N ALA A 75 3.82 3.30 -18.96
CA ALA A 75 3.91 1.92 -18.48
C ALA A 75 3.19 0.89 -19.39
N GLY A 76 2.57 1.34 -20.49
CA GLY A 76 1.84 0.47 -21.43
C GLY A 76 0.35 0.27 -21.11
N TYR A 77 -0.23 1.09 -20.25
CA TYR A 77 -1.64 1.04 -19.85
C TYR A 77 -2.40 2.33 -20.20
N PRO A 78 -2.44 2.76 -21.49
CA PRO A 78 -3.06 4.03 -21.88
C PRO A 78 -4.56 4.12 -21.56
N ASN A 79 -5.24 2.96 -21.51
CA ASN A 79 -6.67 2.85 -21.17
C ASN A 79 -6.91 2.33 -19.74
N GLY A 80 -5.84 2.31 -18.90
CA GLY A 80 -5.89 1.73 -17.57
C GLY A 80 -5.94 0.19 -17.58
N PHE A 81 -6.43 -0.39 -16.51
CA PHE A 81 -6.56 -1.85 -16.33
C PHE A 81 -7.58 -2.16 -15.24
N SER A 82 -7.97 -3.45 -15.13
CA SER A 82 -8.83 -3.94 -14.06
C SER A 82 -8.00 -4.67 -13.00
N THR A 83 -8.38 -4.50 -11.72
CA THR A 83 -7.69 -5.13 -10.60
C THR A 83 -8.64 -5.32 -9.42
N ILE A 84 -8.14 -5.91 -8.34
CA ILE A 84 -8.86 -6.09 -7.07
C ILE A 84 -8.20 -5.28 -5.95
N LEU A 85 -9.01 -4.75 -5.05
CA LEU A 85 -8.60 -4.10 -3.80
C LEU A 85 -9.28 -4.80 -2.63
N TRP A 86 -8.50 -5.39 -1.77
CA TRP A 86 -8.99 -5.94 -0.53
C TRP A 86 -8.70 -5.01 0.64
N SER A 87 -9.65 -4.91 1.56
CA SER A 87 -9.41 -4.30 2.87
C SER A 87 -9.18 -5.39 3.91
N GLY A 88 -8.12 -5.24 4.70
CA GLY A 88 -7.88 -6.07 5.88
C GLY A 88 -8.81 -5.76 7.06
N TYR A 89 -9.77 -4.87 6.86
CA TYR A 89 -10.76 -4.43 7.84
C TYR A 89 -12.15 -4.38 7.19
N ASN A 90 -13.18 -4.66 7.98
CA ASN A 90 -14.58 -4.68 7.54
C ASN A 90 -15.47 -3.63 8.25
N ASP A 91 -14.86 -2.67 8.94
CA ASP A 91 -15.56 -1.57 9.59
C ASP A 91 -16.02 -0.48 8.61
N THR A 92 -16.94 0.38 9.07
CA THR A 92 -17.53 1.45 8.27
C THR A 92 -16.49 2.43 7.72
N THR A 93 -15.46 2.78 8.48
CA THR A 93 -14.40 3.69 8.05
C THR A 93 -13.59 3.08 6.91
N SER A 94 -13.22 1.82 7.05
CA SER A 94 -12.51 1.07 6.00
C SER A 94 -13.35 0.93 4.73
N GLY A 95 -14.66 0.75 4.85
CA GLY A 95 -15.60 0.79 3.73
C GLY A 95 -15.54 2.11 2.97
N LYS A 96 -15.58 3.25 3.68
CA LYS A 96 -15.45 4.59 3.07
C LYS A 96 -14.09 4.78 2.38
N VAL A 97 -12.99 4.32 3.00
CA VAL A 97 -11.64 4.37 2.41
C VAL A 97 -11.60 3.62 1.09
N VAL A 98 -12.07 2.38 1.09
CA VAL A 98 -12.05 1.52 -0.11
C VAL A 98 -12.89 2.09 -1.25
N GLN A 99 -14.09 2.61 -0.94
CA GLN A 99 -14.95 3.29 -1.93
C GLN A 99 -14.27 4.55 -2.48
N PHE A 100 -13.64 5.35 -1.64
CA PHE A 100 -12.91 6.54 -2.07
C PHE A 100 -11.75 6.17 -3.00
N LEU A 101 -10.94 5.17 -2.63
CA LEU A 101 -9.85 4.68 -3.46
C LEU A 101 -10.34 4.17 -4.81
N GLN A 102 -11.43 3.39 -4.82
CA GLN A 102 -12.06 2.89 -6.05
C GLN A 102 -12.45 4.04 -6.99
N GLN A 103 -13.11 5.09 -6.45
CA GLN A 103 -13.53 6.25 -7.24
C GLN A 103 -12.34 7.04 -7.79
N GLN A 104 -11.30 7.27 -6.98
CA GLN A 104 -10.10 8.00 -7.42
C GLN A 104 -9.32 7.23 -8.50
N LEU A 105 -9.17 5.93 -8.35
CA LEU A 105 -8.50 5.07 -9.31
C LEU A 105 -9.28 4.97 -10.63
N ALA A 106 -10.61 4.95 -10.57
CA ALA A 106 -11.46 4.96 -11.76
C ALA A 106 -11.25 6.22 -12.62
N GLN A 107 -10.97 7.38 -12.01
CA GLN A 107 -10.71 8.64 -12.74
C GLN A 107 -9.47 8.56 -13.65
N VAL A 108 -8.55 7.64 -13.36
CA VAL A 108 -7.34 7.43 -14.17
C VAL A 108 -7.39 6.13 -15.00
N GLY A 109 -8.57 5.50 -15.09
CA GLY A 109 -8.79 4.31 -15.90
C GLY A 109 -8.55 2.98 -15.18
N ILE A 110 -8.19 3.00 -13.89
CA ILE A 110 -8.00 1.77 -13.11
C ILE A 110 -9.35 1.34 -12.53
N LYS A 111 -9.91 0.25 -13.05
CA LYS A 111 -11.16 -0.34 -12.57
C LYS A 111 -10.87 -1.30 -11.43
N VAL A 112 -11.47 -1.07 -10.29
CA VAL A 112 -11.17 -1.82 -9.06
C VAL A 112 -12.41 -2.54 -8.54
N GLU A 113 -12.32 -3.86 -8.45
CA GLU A 113 -13.27 -4.66 -7.66
C GLU A 113 -12.84 -4.64 -6.18
N THR A 114 -13.77 -4.38 -5.28
CA THR A 114 -13.45 -4.16 -3.86
C THR A 114 -14.02 -5.26 -2.99
N LYS A 115 -13.29 -5.65 -1.92
CA LYS A 115 -13.74 -6.60 -0.91
C LYS A 115 -13.22 -6.22 0.47
N LEU A 116 -14.13 -6.19 1.44
CA LEU A 116 -13.81 -6.05 2.87
C LEU A 116 -13.67 -7.46 3.45
N LEU A 117 -12.52 -7.78 4.02
CA LEU A 117 -12.23 -9.13 4.51
C LEU A 117 -12.55 -9.24 6.00
N GLU A 118 -13.25 -10.32 6.35
CA GLU A 118 -13.36 -10.76 7.74
C GLU A 118 -11.99 -11.21 8.26
N PRO A 119 -11.69 -11.05 9.58
CA PRO A 119 -10.36 -11.34 10.13
C PRO A 119 -9.85 -12.75 9.82
N GLY A 120 -10.65 -13.78 9.95
CA GLY A 120 -10.28 -15.17 9.63
C GLY A 120 -9.99 -15.34 8.14
N VAL A 121 -10.86 -14.82 7.28
CA VAL A 121 -10.68 -14.85 5.80
C VAL A 121 -9.42 -14.10 5.38
N ARG A 122 -9.15 -12.96 6.04
CA ARG A 122 -7.92 -12.21 5.80
C ARG A 122 -6.67 -13.05 6.06
N THR A 123 -6.60 -13.72 7.21
CA THR A 123 -5.47 -14.57 7.58
C THR A 123 -5.24 -15.65 6.53
N GLU A 124 -6.29 -16.37 6.13
CA GLU A 124 -6.21 -17.40 5.10
C GLU A 124 -5.73 -16.87 3.73
N LEU A 125 -6.31 -15.77 3.26
CA LEU A 125 -6.04 -15.26 1.92
C LEU A 125 -4.71 -14.49 1.79
N ILE A 126 -4.19 -13.95 2.90
CA ILE A 126 -3.01 -13.08 2.90
C ILE A 126 -1.79 -13.80 3.45
N LEU A 127 -1.93 -14.55 4.56
CA LEU A 127 -0.79 -15.16 5.26
C LEU A 127 -0.62 -16.64 4.96
N HIS A 128 -1.70 -17.39 4.77
CA HIS A 128 -1.63 -18.83 4.50
C HIS A 128 -1.48 -19.12 3.00
N VAL A 129 -0.54 -18.44 2.35
CA VAL A 129 -0.17 -18.64 0.95
C VAL A 129 1.19 -19.32 0.85
N LYS A 130 1.44 -20.07 -0.23
CA LYS A 130 2.73 -20.78 -0.44
C LYS A 130 3.85 -19.82 -0.89
N GLY A 131 3.54 -18.57 -1.18
CA GLY A 131 4.47 -17.53 -1.61
C GLY A 131 3.82 -16.55 -2.59
N ALA A 132 4.63 -15.68 -3.18
CA ALA A 132 4.15 -14.59 -4.03
C ALA A 132 3.28 -15.05 -5.21
N ALA A 133 3.65 -16.13 -5.88
CA ALA A 133 2.92 -16.67 -7.03
C ALA A 133 1.51 -17.18 -6.68
N ASP A 134 1.32 -17.66 -5.45
CA ASP A 134 0.03 -18.17 -4.95
C ASP A 134 -0.86 -17.05 -4.40
N SER A 135 -0.30 -15.88 -4.12
CA SER A 135 -1.05 -14.73 -3.61
C SER A 135 -2.09 -14.24 -4.61
N LYS A 136 -3.33 -14.08 -4.14
CA LYS A 136 -4.43 -13.48 -4.90
C LYS A 136 -4.58 -11.96 -4.64
N SER A 137 -3.87 -11.43 -3.65
CA SER A 137 -3.86 -9.99 -3.34
C SER A 137 -3.18 -9.20 -4.47
N ARG A 138 -3.75 -8.05 -4.81
CA ARG A 138 -3.19 -7.10 -5.78
C ARG A 138 -2.99 -5.73 -5.14
N LEU A 139 -4.08 -5.12 -4.66
CA LEU A 139 -4.09 -3.95 -3.79
C LEU A 139 -4.65 -4.39 -2.44
N PHE A 140 -3.97 -4.01 -1.36
CA PHE A 140 -4.39 -4.41 -0.03
C PHE A 140 -4.32 -3.21 0.94
N TYR A 141 -5.48 -2.74 1.37
CA TYR A 141 -5.59 -1.70 2.38
C TYR A 141 -5.47 -2.31 3.76
N ILE A 142 -4.40 -1.95 4.46
CA ILE A 142 -4.05 -2.49 5.78
C ILE A 142 -3.41 -1.38 6.62
N GLY A 143 -3.08 -1.67 7.85
CA GLY A 143 -2.30 -0.79 8.71
C GLY A 143 -1.32 -1.55 9.56
N TRP A 144 -0.27 -0.86 9.91
CA TRP A 144 0.76 -1.32 10.83
C TRP A 144 0.90 -0.36 12.00
N SER A 145 1.19 -0.87 13.16
CA SER A 145 1.54 -0.06 14.32
C SER A 145 2.50 -0.84 15.19
N ASP A 146 3.51 -0.15 15.63
CA ASP A 146 4.40 -0.57 16.67
C ASP A 146 4.26 0.38 17.86
N GLY A 147 4.31 -0.13 19.07
CA GLY A 147 4.17 0.65 20.30
C GLY A 147 5.50 1.12 20.90
N SER A 148 6.63 0.64 20.36
CA SER A 148 7.98 0.96 20.85
C SER A 148 8.57 2.23 20.24
N PHE A 149 8.01 2.71 19.13
CA PHE A 149 8.60 3.75 18.26
C PHE A 149 9.98 3.37 17.70
N ASP A 150 10.24 2.07 17.57
CA ASP A 150 11.43 1.55 16.92
C ASP A 150 11.19 1.45 15.40
N PRO A 151 11.96 2.14 14.55
CA PRO A 151 11.83 2.06 13.10
C PRO A 151 11.94 0.64 12.53
N ASP A 152 12.77 -0.22 13.11
CA ASP A 152 12.94 -1.61 12.67
C ASP A 152 11.65 -2.40 12.81
N GLN A 153 10.88 -2.19 13.89
CA GLN A 153 9.59 -2.83 14.12
C GLN A 153 8.51 -2.42 13.11
N VAL A 154 8.77 -1.39 12.30
CA VAL A 154 7.92 -1.00 11.17
C VAL A 154 8.52 -1.46 9.85
N LEU A 155 9.78 -1.14 9.59
CA LEU A 155 10.40 -1.36 8.28
C LEU A 155 10.59 -2.85 7.98
N ARG A 156 11.14 -3.60 8.93
CA ARG A 156 11.44 -5.03 8.75
C ARG A 156 10.18 -5.86 8.50
N PRO A 157 9.15 -5.82 9.34
CA PRO A 157 7.96 -6.66 9.17
C PRO A 157 7.24 -6.48 7.84
N ILE A 158 7.22 -5.27 7.29
CA ILE A 158 6.38 -4.95 6.12
C ILE A 158 7.16 -4.74 4.82
N LEU A 159 8.51 -4.65 4.86
CA LEU A 159 9.31 -4.37 3.66
C LEU A 159 10.50 -5.29 3.48
N HIS A 160 11.08 -5.90 4.53
CA HIS A 160 12.22 -6.79 4.37
C HIS A 160 11.84 -8.04 3.59
N SER A 161 12.67 -8.48 2.63
CA SER A 161 12.32 -9.56 1.71
C SER A 161 12.09 -10.91 2.39
N THR A 162 12.76 -11.17 3.53
CA THR A 162 12.54 -12.39 4.32
C THR A 162 11.22 -12.43 5.07
N GLN A 163 10.49 -11.31 5.13
CA GLN A 163 9.22 -11.18 5.85
C GLN A 163 7.98 -11.29 4.94
N GLN A 164 8.15 -11.83 3.74
CA GLN A 164 7.04 -12.09 2.83
C GLN A 164 6.17 -13.26 3.34
N PRO A 165 4.85 -13.25 3.09
CA PRO A 165 4.00 -14.40 3.38
C PRO A 165 4.52 -15.69 2.71
N PRO A 166 4.47 -16.85 3.37
CA PRO A 166 3.78 -17.14 4.64
C PRO A 166 4.57 -16.80 5.91
N VAL A 167 5.78 -16.26 5.79
CA VAL A 167 6.65 -16.01 6.96
C VAL A 167 6.08 -14.88 7.81
N TYR A 168 5.78 -13.72 7.20
CA TYR A 168 5.23 -12.58 7.94
C TYR A 168 4.45 -11.60 7.03
N MET A 169 4.58 -10.28 7.26
CA MET A 169 3.64 -9.24 6.81
C MET A 169 4.10 -8.39 5.63
N ASN A 170 5.21 -8.74 4.94
CA ASN A 170 5.57 -8.06 3.68
C ASN A 170 4.63 -8.50 2.55
N THR A 171 3.36 -8.09 2.64
CA THR A 171 2.29 -8.43 1.68
C THR A 171 2.45 -7.71 0.34
N THR A 172 3.39 -6.76 0.26
CA THR A 172 3.78 -6.12 -1.00
C THR A 172 4.67 -7.00 -1.86
N TYR A 173 5.25 -8.05 -1.31
CA TYR A 173 6.30 -8.88 -1.93
C TYR A 173 7.47 -8.03 -2.47
N TYR A 174 7.71 -6.88 -1.84
CA TYR A 174 8.87 -6.06 -2.14
C TYR A 174 10.14 -6.84 -1.78
N ALA A 175 11.13 -6.79 -2.66
CA ALA A 175 12.44 -7.40 -2.44
C ALA A 175 13.52 -6.51 -3.04
N ASN A 176 14.43 -6.05 -2.21
CA ASN A 176 15.58 -5.25 -2.62
C ASN A 176 16.74 -5.53 -1.66
N LYS A 177 17.76 -6.24 -2.15
CA LYS A 177 18.89 -6.66 -1.35
C LYS A 177 19.61 -5.50 -0.64
N HIS A 178 19.79 -4.36 -1.33
CA HIS A 178 20.42 -3.20 -0.72
C HIS A 178 19.57 -2.60 0.42
N PHE A 179 18.25 -2.58 0.24
CA PHE A 179 17.33 -2.14 1.29
C PHE A 179 17.35 -3.07 2.51
N ASP A 180 17.37 -4.39 2.26
CA ASP A 180 17.47 -5.40 3.33
C ASP A 180 18.78 -5.22 4.13
N GLU A 181 19.91 -5.04 3.43
CA GLU A 181 21.21 -4.78 4.06
C GLU A 181 21.23 -3.49 4.90
N LEU A 182 20.50 -2.44 4.48
CA LEU A 182 20.39 -1.21 5.26
C LEU A 182 19.57 -1.42 6.54
N ILE A 183 18.47 -2.18 6.47
CA ILE A 183 17.68 -2.54 7.66
C ILE A 183 18.53 -3.37 8.62
N ASP A 184 19.28 -4.34 8.12
CA ASP A 184 20.12 -5.20 8.96
C ASP A 184 21.24 -4.41 9.66
N LYS A 185 21.85 -3.47 8.96
CA LYS A 185 22.88 -2.58 9.53
C LYS A 185 22.34 -1.61 10.57
N ALA A 186 21.07 -1.24 10.51
CA ALA A 186 20.47 -0.31 11.46
C ALA A 186 20.20 -0.92 12.85
N LEU A 187 20.38 -2.24 13.01
CA LEU A 187 20.26 -2.95 14.29
C LEU A 187 21.57 -2.99 15.11
N VAL A 188 22.68 -2.47 14.61
CA VAL A 188 24.02 -2.60 15.23
C VAL A 188 24.46 -1.30 15.85
#